data_532ecd3ade875fdbdf536b0ce7937b50
#
_entry.id   532ecd3ade875fdbdf536b0ce7937b50
#
_cell.length_a   1.000
_cell.length_b   1.000
_cell.length_c   1.000
_cell.angle_alpha   90.00
_cell.angle_beta   90.00
_cell.angle_gamma   90.00
#
_symmetry.space_group_name_H-M   'P 1'
#
loop_
_entity.id
_entity.type
_entity.pdbx_description
1 polymer ?
#
loop_
_entity_poly.entity_id
_entity_poly.type
_entity_poly.pdbx_seq_one_letter_code
_entity_poly.pdbx_strand_id
1 'polypeptide(L)'
;MRMATVLIIDDDRKHSELLKNYLKQFGIRMESAGDAEEGLRKLSRVDPDLLLLDVMLPGRDGFDICREVRKTSDIPIIMLTARGDVVDRVSGLELGADDYIGKPFEPRELVARIQSILRRSSSADARDPVLRFEGIEIDRDAKEVRVDGERVDLTSMEFELLTVLARRAGKKVSRDEILNELRGIDAAIMTRSVDIMISRLRQKLGDSLKPPRFIQTVWGTGYAFVARRPQDD
;
A
#
# COMPACT_ATOMS: atom_id res chain seq x y z
N MET A 1 17.92 -3.93 15.91
CA MET A 1 16.85 -3.74 14.90
C MET A 1 16.65 -5.08 14.18
N ARG A 2 15.40 -5.55 14.06
CA ARG A 2 15.07 -6.72 13.21
C ARG A 2 15.35 -6.36 11.76
N MET A 3 16.06 -7.23 11.03
CA MET A 3 16.21 -7.06 9.58
C MET A 3 14.85 -7.29 8.93
N ALA A 4 14.47 -6.39 8.03
CA ALA A 4 13.24 -6.55 7.26
C ALA A 4 13.34 -7.79 6.37
N THR A 5 12.27 -8.57 6.33
CA THR A 5 12.16 -9.79 5.53
C THR A 5 11.18 -9.59 4.39
N VAL A 6 11.63 -9.81 3.17
CA VAL A 6 10.83 -9.74 1.94
C VAL A 6 10.64 -11.15 1.39
N LEU A 7 9.42 -11.52 1.04
CA LEU A 7 9.14 -12.74 0.29
C LEU A 7 8.94 -12.39 -1.18
N ILE A 8 9.61 -13.08 -2.09
CA ILE A 8 9.35 -12.98 -3.52
C ILE A 8 8.69 -14.29 -4.02
N ILE A 9 7.64 -14.15 -4.82
CA ILE A 9 7.04 -15.24 -5.60
C ILE A 9 7.30 -14.93 -7.06
N ASP A 10 8.23 -15.64 -7.66
CA ASP A 10 8.71 -15.46 -9.03
C ASP A 10 9.31 -16.79 -9.52
N ASP A 11 8.93 -17.26 -10.69
CA ASP A 11 9.42 -18.52 -11.25
C ASP A 11 10.85 -18.43 -11.78
N ASP A 12 11.38 -17.22 -12.02
CA ASP A 12 12.80 -17.00 -12.36
C ASP A 12 13.68 -17.08 -11.10
N ARG A 13 14.09 -18.30 -10.78
CA ARG A 13 14.99 -18.57 -9.63
C ARG A 13 16.33 -17.86 -9.75
N LYS A 14 16.86 -17.68 -10.98
CA LYS A 14 18.17 -17.00 -11.17
C LYS A 14 18.03 -15.52 -10.85
N HIS A 15 16.97 -14.90 -11.34
CA HIS A 15 16.68 -13.50 -11.03
C HIS A 15 16.47 -13.30 -9.52
N SER A 16 15.69 -14.18 -8.89
CA SER A 16 15.45 -14.17 -7.45
C SER A 16 16.74 -14.27 -6.63
N GLU A 17 17.68 -15.14 -7.01
CA GLU A 17 18.98 -15.25 -6.31
C GLU A 17 19.86 -14.00 -6.48
N LEU A 18 19.87 -13.39 -7.67
CA LEU A 18 20.58 -12.12 -7.88
C LEU A 18 20.00 -10.99 -7.03
N LEU A 19 18.68 -10.88 -7.00
CA LEU A 19 17.99 -9.90 -6.16
C LEU A 19 18.25 -10.12 -4.67
N LYS A 20 18.24 -11.36 -4.20
CA LYS A 20 18.55 -11.72 -2.81
C LYS A 20 19.92 -11.23 -2.38
N ASN A 21 20.94 -11.46 -3.22
CA ASN A 21 22.29 -11.00 -2.95
C ASN A 21 22.40 -9.47 -2.97
N TYR A 22 21.66 -8.82 -3.86
CA TYR A 22 21.64 -7.37 -3.95
C TYR A 22 20.93 -6.71 -2.75
N LEU A 23 19.75 -7.20 -2.35
CA LEU A 23 18.96 -6.69 -1.24
C LEU A 23 19.67 -6.83 0.11
N LYS A 24 20.48 -7.88 0.26
CA LYS A 24 21.30 -8.10 1.47
C LYS A 24 22.25 -6.92 1.76
N GLN A 25 22.78 -6.23 0.74
CA GLN A 25 23.63 -5.06 0.90
C GLN A 25 22.91 -3.88 1.55
N PHE A 26 21.58 -3.88 1.49
CA PHE A 26 20.71 -2.85 2.07
C PHE A 26 20.05 -3.29 3.40
N GLY A 27 20.54 -4.38 4.01
CA GLY A 27 19.98 -4.89 5.26
C GLY A 27 18.60 -5.54 5.12
N ILE A 28 18.24 -5.97 3.92
CA ILE A 28 16.95 -6.62 3.62
C ILE A 28 17.22 -8.13 3.40
N ARG A 29 16.56 -8.96 4.20
CA ARG A 29 16.56 -10.42 4.02
C ARG A 29 15.48 -10.76 2.97
N MET A 30 15.79 -11.64 2.02
CA MET A 30 14.83 -12.12 1.05
C MET A 30 14.70 -13.63 1.08
N GLU A 31 13.45 -14.11 1.10
CA GLU A 31 13.07 -15.50 0.85
C GLU A 31 12.38 -15.57 -0.51
N SER A 32 12.52 -16.68 -1.23
CA SER A 32 11.96 -16.84 -2.57
C SER A 32 11.10 -18.10 -2.66
N ALA A 33 10.04 -18.03 -3.47
CA ALA A 33 9.19 -19.14 -3.87
C ALA A 33 9.08 -19.16 -5.39
N GLY A 34 9.14 -20.31 -6.01
CA GLY A 34 9.08 -20.48 -7.46
C GLY A 34 7.67 -20.65 -8.02
N ASP A 35 6.67 -20.79 -7.16
CA ASP A 35 5.29 -20.95 -7.54
C ASP A 35 4.33 -20.41 -6.45
N ALA A 36 3.04 -20.32 -6.82
CA ALA A 36 1.99 -19.80 -5.95
C ALA A 36 1.82 -20.59 -4.64
N GLU A 37 1.86 -21.92 -4.72
CA GLU A 37 1.61 -22.79 -3.56
C GLU A 37 2.76 -22.70 -2.56
N GLU A 38 4.00 -22.75 -3.04
CA GLU A 38 5.18 -22.54 -2.21
C GLU A 38 5.13 -21.15 -1.57
N GLY A 39 4.76 -20.12 -2.35
CA GLY A 39 4.65 -18.74 -1.89
C GLY A 39 3.65 -18.57 -0.77
N LEU A 40 2.42 -19.06 -0.92
CA LEU A 40 1.37 -18.98 0.09
C LEU A 40 1.74 -19.75 1.37
N ARG A 41 2.37 -20.92 1.25
CA ARG A 41 2.89 -21.66 2.41
C ARG A 41 3.99 -20.87 3.16
N LYS A 42 4.91 -20.26 2.40
CA LYS A 42 5.99 -19.44 2.98
C LYS A 42 5.47 -18.17 3.62
N LEU A 43 4.46 -17.54 3.05
CA LEU A 43 3.83 -16.34 3.59
C LEU A 43 3.37 -16.56 5.04
N SER A 44 2.68 -17.66 5.30
CA SER A 44 2.19 -18.01 6.64
C SER A 44 3.30 -18.42 7.62
N ARG A 45 4.43 -18.96 7.10
CA ARG A 45 5.51 -19.49 7.95
C ARG A 45 6.59 -18.47 8.28
N VAL A 46 6.90 -17.59 7.30
CA VAL A 46 8.04 -16.66 7.38
C VAL A 46 7.60 -15.35 8.03
N ASP A 47 6.32 -15.01 7.94
CA ASP A 47 5.76 -13.73 8.39
C ASP A 47 6.58 -12.54 7.84
N PRO A 48 6.64 -12.37 6.50
CA PRO A 48 7.47 -11.34 5.90
C PRO A 48 6.86 -9.95 6.09
N ASP A 49 7.71 -8.93 6.04
CA ASP A 49 7.32 -7.52 6.15
C ASP A 49 6.80 -6.94 4.81
N LEU A 50 7.05 -7.65 3.69
CA LEU A 50 6.62 -7.25 2.34
C LEU A 50 6.64 -8.45 1.38
N LEU A 51 5.66 -8.49 0.47
CA LEU A 51 5.56 -9.46 -0.61
C LEU A 51 5.91 -8.82 -1.96
N LEU A 52 6.86 -9.40 -2.70
CA LEU A 52 7.07 -9.16 -4.13
C LEU A 52 6.37 -10.28 -4.89
N LEU A 53 5.51 -9.94 -5.84
CA LEU A 53 4.66 -10.92 -6.51
C LEU A 53 4.72 -10.73 -8.03
N ASP A 54 5.25 -11.71 -8.73
CA ASP A 54 5.17 -11.72 -10.19
C ASP A 54 3.73 -11.90 -10.65
N VAL A 55 3.33 -11.12 -11.63
CA VAL A 55 2.02 -11.26 -12.29
C VAL A 55 2.00 -12.50 -13.16
N MET A 56 3.09 -12.81 -13.84
CA MET A 56 3.19 -13.88 -14.85
C MET A 56 3.75 -15.17 -14.24
N LEU A 57 3.01 -15.81 -13.34
CA LEU A 57 3.43 -17.10 -12.77
C LEU A 57 2.85 -18.26 -13.56
N PRO A 58 3.59 -19.38 -13.70
CA PRO A 58 3.07 -20.59 -14.33
C PRO A 58 1.85 -21.14 -13.58
N GLY A 59 0.78 -21.42 -14.31
CA GLY A 59 -0.41 -22.08 -13.79
C GLY A 59 -1.35 -21.19 -12.98
N ARG A 60 -0.91 -20.02 -12.50
CA ARG A 60 -1.74 -19.14 -11.69
C ARG A 60 -1.35 -17.66 -11.85
N ASP A 61 -2.33 -16.81 -12.13
CA ASP A 61 -2.12 -15.36 -12.26
C ASP A 61 -1.77 -14.72 -10.90
N GLY A 62 -0.74 -13.86 -10.87
CA GLY A 62 -0.35 -13.12 -9.67
C GLY A 62 -1.47 -12.23 -9.12
N PHE A 63 -2.38 -11.77 -9.95
CA PHE A 63 -3.57 -11.04 -9.50
C PHE A 63 -4.51 -11.90 -8.65
N ASP A 64 -4.66 -13.18 -8.98
CA ASP A 64 -5.47 -14.11 -8.19
C ASP A 64 -4.81 -14.40 -6.84
N ILE A 65 -3.48 -14.51 -6.83
CA ILE A 65 -2.71 -14.68 -5.58
C ILE A 65 -2.83 -13.44 -4.71
N CYS A 66 -2.71 -12.25 -5.28
CA CYS A 66 -2.91 -10.99 -4.56
C CYS A 66 -4.28 -10.94 -3.90
N ARG A 67 -5.33 -11.29 -4.65
CA ARG A 67 -6.71 -11.35 -4.17
C ARG A 67 -6.90 -12.35 -3.03
N GLU A 68 -6.21 -13.49 -3.10
CA GLU A 68 -6.25 -14.52 -2.04
C GLU A 68 -5.53 -14.05 -0.78
N VAL A 69 -4.34 -13.48 -0.91
CA VAL A 69 -3.57 -12.92 0.21
C VAL A 69 -4.38 -11.84 0.93
N ARG A 70 -5.07 -10.97 0.19
CA ARG A 70 -5.89 -9.89 0.76
C ARG A 70 -7.12 -10.36 1.55
N LYS A 71 -7.52 -11.63 1.43
CA LYS A 71 -8.59 -12.19 2.29
C LYS A 71 -8.14 -12.38 3.73
N THR A 72 -6.85 -12.50 3.98
CA THR A 72 -6.30 -12.91 5.27
C THR A 72 -5.13 -12.06 5.75
N SER A 73 -4.61 -11.13 4.94
CA SER A 73 -3.41 -10.36 5.28
C SER A 73 -3.40 -8.99 4.61
N ASP A 74 -2.99 -7.99 5.38
CA ASP A 74 -2.74 -6.62 4.94
C ASP A 74 -1.26 -6.36 4.64
N ILE A 75 -0.45 -7.43 4.48
CA ILE A 75 0.96 -7.30 4.14
C ILE A 75 1.16 -6.42 2.90
N PRO A 76 2.11 -5.49 2.88
CA PRO A 76 2.43 -4.73 1.69
C PRO A 76 2.79 -5.62 0.51
N ILE A 77 2.19 -5.38 -0.67
CA ILE A 77 2.44 -6.14 -1.90
C ILE A 77 2.94 -5.20 -3.00
N ILE A 78 4.13 -5.51 -3.55
CA ILE A 78 4.61 -4.93 -4.81
C ILE A 78 4.44 -5.96 -5.91
N MET A 79 3.66 -5.63 -6.94
CA MET A 79 3.52 -6.49 -8.13
C MET A 79 4.68 -6.26 -9.09
N LEU A 80 5.26 -7.34 -9.59
CA LEU A 80 6.26 -7.33 -10.65
C LEU A 80 5.57 -7.74 -11.94
N THR A 81 5.62 -6.93 -12.99
CA THR A 81 4.87 -7.20 -14.22
C THR A 81 5.70 -6.95 -15.47
N ALA A 82 5.68 -7.89 -16.41
CA ALA A 82 6.21 -7.68 -17.75
C ALA A 82 5.22 -6.89 -18.66
N ARG A 83 3.97 -6.73 -18.22
CA ARG A 83 2.94 -6.04 -18.96
C ARG A 83 2.99 -4.54 -18.67
N GLY A 84 3.35 -3.76 -19.69
CA GLY A 84 3.46 -2.29 -19.61
C GLY A 84 2.13 -1.55 -19.65
N ASP A 85 0.99 -2.24 -19.76
CA ASP A 85 -0.30 -1.60 -19.95
C ASP A 85 -0.82 -0.93 -18.67
N VAL A 86 -1.29 0.31 -18.84
CA VAL A 86 -1.92 1.11 -17.78
C VAL A 86 -3.13 0.36 -17.19
N VAL A 87 -3.83 -0.47 -17.99
CA VAL A 87 -4.97 -1.27 -17.59
C VAL A 87 -4.58 -2.32 -16.55
N ASP A 88 -3.46 -3.03 -16.74
CA ASP A 88 -2.98 -4.04 -15.80
C ASP A 88 -2.56 -3.43 -14.46
N ARG A 89 -1.96 -2.23 -14.49
CA ARG A 89 -1.59 -1.49 -13.27
C ARG A 89 -2.81 -1.00 -12.50
N VAL A 90 -3.84 -0.54 -13.21
CA VAL A 90 -5.12 -0.12 -12.61
C VAL A 90 -5.81 -1.32 -11.99
N SER A 91 -5.93 -2.43 -12.72
CA SER A 91 -6.56 -3.67 -12.24
C SER A 91 -5.90 -4.21 -10.97
N GLY A 92 -4.59 -4.17 -10.89
CA GLY A 92 -3.92 -4.70 -9.71
C GLY A 92 -3.97 -3.79 -8.48
N LEU A 93 -3.97 -2.47 -8.66
CA LEU A 93 -4.30 -1.55 -7.57
C LEU A 93 -5.76 -1.75 -7.12
N GLU A 94 -6.66 -2.07 -8.05
CA GLU A 94 -8.02 -2.49 -7.75
C GLU A 94 -8.07 -3.78 -6.94
N LEU A 95 -7.09 -4.62 -6.98
CA LEU A 95 -6.99 -5.87 -6.23
C LEU A 95 -6.28 -5.71 -4.87
N GLY A 96 -5.81 -4.51 -4.56
CA GLY A 96 -5.20 -4.18 -3.26
C GLY A 96 -3.68 -4.27 -3.22
N ALA A 97 -2.98 -4.30 -4.36
CA ALA A 97 -1.53 -4.12 -4.38
C ALA A 97 -1.14 -2.70 -3.94
N ASP A 98 -0.01 -2.58 -3.26
CA ASP A 98 0.49 -1.31 -2.73
C ASP A 98 1.39 -0.58 -3.74
N ASP A 99 2.05 -1.30 -4.64
CA ASP A 99 2.86 -0.72 -5.72
C ASP A 99 3.04 -1.69 -6.88
N TYR A 100 3.57 -1.16 -8.00
CA TYR A 100 3.85 -1.88 -9.24
C TYR A 100 5.23 -1.53 -9.78
N ILE A 101 5.95 -2.55 -10.26
CA ILE A 101 7.22 -2.37 -10.96
C ILE A 101 7.16 -3.14 -12.28
N GLY A 102 7.41 -2.42 -13.38
CA GLY A 102 7.50 -3.04 -14.72
C GLY A 102 8.84 -3.78 -14.89
N LYS A 103 8.80 -5.02 -15.34
CA LYS A 103 9.99 -5.76 -15.81
C LYS A 103 10.32 -5.36 -17.26
N PRO A 104 11.59 -5.11 -17.62
CA PRO A 104 12.76 -5.10 -16.75
C PRO A 104 12.85 -3.85 -15.87
N PHE A 105 13.36 -4.01 -14.65
CA PHE A 105 13.55 -2.91 -13.69
C PHE A 105 15.00 -2.85 -13.18
N GLU A 106 15.40 -1.66 -12.77
CA GLU A 106 16.69 -1.47 -12.11
C GLU A 106 16.61 -1.94 -10.64
N PRO A 107 17.55 -2.78 -10.15
CA PRO A 107 17.54 -3.25 -8.76
C PRO A 107 17.50 -2.11 -7.72
N ARG A 108 18.09 -0.95 -8.05
CA ARG A 108 18.04 0.25 -7.20
C ARG A 108 16.62 0.81 -7.04
N GLU A 109 15.83 0.76 -8.11
CA GLU A 109 14.42 1.17 -8.07
C GLU A 109 13.64 0.29 -7.10
N LEU A 110 13.78 -1.05 -7.23
CA LEU A 110 13.14 -2.00 -6.33
C LEU A 110 13.51 -1.74 -4.86
N VAL A 111 14.80 -1.54 -4.56
CA VAL A 111 15.26 -1.20 -3.19
C VAL A 111 14.59 0.07 -2.68
N ALA A 112 14.56 1.13 -3.48
CA ALA A 112 13.97 2.40 -3.09
C ALA A 112 12.47 2.25 -2.75
N ARG A 113 11.73 1.46 -3.53
CA ARG A 113 10.31 1.17 -3.31
C ARG A 113 10.08 0.32 -2.06
N ILE A 114 10.83 -0.77 -1.90
CA ILE A 114 10.79 -1.60 -0.69
C ILE A 114 11.07 -0.74 0.56
N GLN A 115 12.16 0.04 0.56
CA GLN A 115 12.51 0.89 1.69
C GLN A 115 11.44 1.97 1.95
N SER A 116 10.85 2.53 0.91
CA SER A 116 9.77 3.52 1.04
C SER A 116 8.55 2.91 1.75
N ILE A 117 8.14 1.71 1.36
CA ILE A 117 7.00 1.01 1.97
C ILE A 117 7.33 0.62 3.41
N LEU A 118 8.49 0.01 3.66
CA LEU A 118 8.91 -0.42 5.00
C LEU A 118 9.12 0.76 5.95
N ARG A 119 9.63 1.91 5.48
CA ARG A 119 9.78 3.12 6.29
C ARG A 119 8.43 3.69 6.69
N ARG A 120 7.43 3.67 5.82
CA ARG A 120 6.06 4.07 6.13
C ARG A 120 5.49 3.23 7.27
N SER A 121 5.89 1.96 7.34
CA SER A 121 5.52 1.09 8.46
C SER A 121 6.24 1.43 9.77
N SER A 122 7.30 2.26 9.75
CA SER A 122 8.13 2.55 10.91
C SER A 122 8.26 4.05 11.26
N SER A 123 7.70 4.98 10.47
CA SER A 123 7.86 6.41 10.73
C SER A 123 6.88 6.93 11.79
N ALA A 124 7.34 6.92 13.03
CA ALA A 124 6.81 7.75 14.10
C ALA A 124 7.16 9.23 13.82
N ASP A 125 6.26 9.95 13.18
CA ASP A 125 6.32 11.42 13.17
C ASP A 125 5.70 11.91 14.49
N ALA A 126 6.55 12.37 15.40
CA ALA A 126 6.41 12.39 16.87
C ALA A 126 5.42 13.44 17.43
N ARG A 127 4.42 13.93 16.70
CA ARG A 127 3.56 15.00 17.21
C ARG A 127 2.16 14.61 17.64
N ASP A 128 1.63 13.51 17.16
CA ASP A 128 0.33 12.99 17.61
C ASP A 128 0.18 11.54 17.05
N PRO A 129 0.46 10.51 17.87
CA PRO A 129 0.37 9.13 17.39
C PRO A 129 -1.06 8.75 17.01
N VAL A 130 -2.05 9.39 17.63
CA VAL A 130 -3.46 9.10 17.38
C VAL A 130 -4.18 10.35 16.89
N LEU A 131 -4.60 10.32 15.63
CA LEU A 131 -5.42 11.39 15.06
C LEU A 131 -6.89 11.11 15.38
N ARG A 132 -7.51 12.02 16.16
CA ARG A 132 -8.92 11.92 16.53
C ARG A 132 -9.74 12.97 15.82
N PHE A 133 -10.85 12.51 15.22
CA PHE A 133 -11.84 13.36 14.59
C PHE A 133 -13.25 12.83 14.93
N GLU A 134 -14.28 13.64 14.69
CA GLU A 134 -15.66 13.22 14.88
C GLU A 134 -15.96 11.95 14.05
N GLY A 135 -16.24 10.85 14.77
CA GLY A 135 -16.60 9.55 14.18
C GLY A 135 -15.43 8.73 13.62
N ILE A 136 -14.16 9.19 13.72
CA ILE A 136 -13.02 8.40 13.26
C ILE A 136 -11.77 8.64 14.13
N GLU A 137 -11.08 7.55 14.45
CA GLU A 137 -9.81 7.54 15.16
C GLU A 137 -8.77 6.77 14.31
N ILE A 138 -7.58 7.34 14.15
CA ILE A 138 -6.49 6.78 13.36
C ILE A 138 -5.27 6.66 14.28
N ASP A 139 -4.97 5.45 14.73
CA ASP A 139 -3.76 5.14 15.49
C ASP A 139 -2.63 4.83 14.52
N ARG A 140 -1.64 5.71 14.46
CA ARG A 140 -0.54 5.63 13.51
C ARG A 140 0.54 4.64 13.95
N ASP A 141 0.69 4.44 15.26
CA ASP A 141 1.68 3.53 15.83
C ASP A 141 1.16 2.09 15.75
N ALA A 142 -0.11 1.87 16.14
CA ALA A 142 -0.76 0.57 16.01
C ALA A 142 -1.21 0.25 14.58
N LYS A 143 -1.24 1.24 13.67
CA LYS A 143 -1.83 1.14 12.33
C LYS A 143 -3.28 0.66 12.32
N GLU A 144 -4.03 1.15 13.28
CA GLU A 144 -5.45 0.85 13.41
C GLU A 144 -6.31 2.06 13.07
N VAL A 145 -7.45 1.78 12.45
CA VAL A 145 -8.50 2.79 12.20
C VAL A 145 -9.78 2.30 12.82
N ARG A 146 -10.45 3.21 13.53
CA ARG A 146 -11.80 2.96 14.09
C ARG A 146 -12.76 4.00 13.57
N VAL A 147 -13.91 3.55 13.10
CA VAL A 147 -15.04 4.41 12.69
C VAL A 147 -16.19 4.11 13.61
N ASP A 148 -16.70 5.15 14.28
CA ASP A 148 -17.77 5.05 15.31
C ASP A 148 -17.46 3.98 16.39
N GLY A 149 -16.15 3.80 16.72
CA GLY A 149 -15.65 2.82 17.68
C GLY A 149 -15.33 1.43 17.11
N GLU A 150 -15.82 1.10 15.92
CA GLU A 150 -15.60 -0.18 15.27
C GLU A 150 -14.29 -0.16 14.44
N ARG A 151 -13.50 -1.24 14.54
CA ARG A 151 -12.28 -1.39 13.77
C ARG A 151 -12.59 -1.56 12.28
N VAL A 152 -11.83 -0.84 11.45
CA VAL A 152 -11.90 -0.93 9.98
C VAL A 152 -10.59 -1.49 9.45
N ASP A 153 -10.66 -2.60 8.73
CA ASP A 153 -9.48 -3.22 8.12
C ASP A 153 -9.10 -2.51 6.81
N LEU A 154 -7.97 -1.81 6.87
CA LEU A 154 -7.39 -1.12 5.72
C LEU A 154 -6.10 -1.82 5.29
N THR A 155 -5.86 -1.88 3.98
CA THR A 155 -4.52 -2.25 3.49
C THR A 155 -3.52 -1.16 3.87
N SER A 156 -2.22 -1.47 3.83
CA SER A 156 -1.17 -0.50 4.15
C SER A 156 -1.28 0.77 3.31
N MET A 157 -1.63 0.67 2.03
CA MET A 157 -1.79 1.82 1.14
C MET A 157 -3.04 2.65 1.47
N GLU A 158 -4.15 2.01 1.79
CA GLU A 158 -5.38 2.71 2.20
C GLU A 158 -5.18 3.45 3.53
N PHE A 159 -4.47 2.84 4.47
CA PHE A 159 -4.09 3.46 5.73
C PHE A 159 -3.21 4.70 5.52
N GLU A 160 -2.19 4.60 4.67
CA GLU A 160 -1.31 5.72 4.34
C GLU A 160 -2.08 6.86 3.65
N LEU A 161 -2.92 6.53 2.66
CA LEU A 161 -3.77 7.51 1.99
C LEU A 161 -4.67 8.26 2.97
N LEU A 162 -5.32 7.53 3.89
CA LEU A 162 -6.13 8.13 4.94
C LEU A 162 -5.30 9.05 5.84
N THR A 163 -4.12 8.59 6.25
CA THR A 163 -3.19 9.35 7.11
C THR A 163 -2.72 10.63 6.42
N VAL A 164 -2.35 10.59 5.13
CA VAL A 164 -1.96 11.76 4.34
C VAL A 164 -3.07 12.80 4.33
N LEU A 165 -4.30 12.38 4.10
CA LEU A 165 -5.46 13.27 4.06
C LEU A 165 -5.80 13.81 5.45
N ALA A 166 -5.82 12.97 6.49
CA ALA A 166 -6.17 13.33 7.86
C ALA A 166 -5.15 14.31 8.49
N ARG A 167 -3.85 14.14 8.22
CA ARG A 167 -2.81 15.09 8.65
C ARG A 167 -3.01 16.49 8.07
N ARG A 168 -3.66 16.60 6.93
CA ARG A 168 -4.00 17.84 6.25
C ARG A 168 -5.48 18.17 6.35
N ALA A 169 -6.16 17.74 7.43
CA ALA A 169 -7.58 17.96 7.63
C ALA A 169 -7.97 19.43 7.37
N GLY A 170 -9.06 19.65 6.65
CA GLY A 170 -9.54 20.94 6.21
C GLY A 170 -8.80 21.56 5.01
N LYS A 171 -7.69 20.96 4.55
CA LYS A 171 -6.95 21.45 3.38
C LYS A 171 -7.25 20.60 2.15
N LYS A 172 -7.22 21.25 0.99
CA LYS A 172 -7.31 20.55 -0.31
C LYS A 172 -5.96 19.94 -0.62
N VAL A 173 -5.95 18.68 -1.02
CA VAL A 173 -4.74 17.94 -1.42
C VAL A 173 -4.94 17.49 -2.86
N SER A 174 -4.03 17.89 -3.75
CA SER A 174 -4.09 17.48 -5.16
C SER A 174 -3.75 16.00 -5.32
N ARG A 175 -4.14 15.43 -6.46
CA ARG A 175 -3.79 14.04 -6.79
C ARG A 175 -2.28 13.83 -6.84
N ASP A 176 -1.56 14.79 -7.40
CA ASP A 176 -0.10 14.72 -7.50
C ASP A 176 0.57 14.82 -6.12
N GLU A 177 0.07 15.67 -5.23
CA GLU A 177 0.55 15.73 -3.84
C GLU A 177 0.29 14.42 -3.09
N ILE A 178 -0.89 13.82 -3.25
CA ILE A 178 -1.20 12.51 -2.68
C ILE A 178 -0.22 11.46 -3.21
N LEU A 179 0.00 11.40 -4.52
CA LEU A 179 0.93 10.44 -5.13
C LEU A 179 2.36 10.65 -4.66
N ASN A 180 2.82 11.90 -4.59
CA ASN A 180 4.16 12.22 -4.12
C ASN A 180 4.37 11.79 -2.65
N GLU A 181 3.39 11.99 -1.79
CA GLU A 181 3.48 11.53 -0.41
C GLU A 181 3.39 10.02 -0.26
N LEU A 182 2.54 9.36 -1.07
CA LEU A 182 2.40 7.91 -1.03
C LEU A 182 3.60 7.17 -1.65
N ARG A 183 4.29 7.73 -2.63
CA ARG A 183 5.26 6.98 -3.45
C ARG A 183 6.69 7.51 -3.47
N GLY A 184 6.91 8.75 -3.17
CA GLY A 184 8.25 9.37 -3.17
C GLY A 184 8.99 9.40 -4.51
N ILE A 185 8.49 8.77 -5.59
CA ILE A 185 9.11 8.73 -6.93
C ILE A 185 8.04 8.47 -7.99
N ASP A 186 7.96 9.30 -9.03
CA ASP A 186 7.16 9.18 -10.27
C ASP A 186 5.63 9.34 -10.16
N ALA A 187 5.19 10.58 -10.01
CA ALA A 187 3.77 10.97 -10.00
C ALA A 187 3.08 10.93 -11.39
N ALA A 188 3.83 10.90 -12.50
CA ALA A 188 3.29 11.20 -13.83
C ALA A 188 2.35 10.14 -14.43
N ILE A 189 2.35 8.90 -13.94
CA ILE A 189 1.65 7.77 -14.58
C ILE A 189 0.34 7.36 -13.87
N MET A 190 0.02 7.90 -12.68
CA MET A 190 -0.99 7.28 -11.79
C MET A 190 -2.08 8.18 -11.23
N THR A 191 -2.44 9.27 -11.87
CA THR A 191 -3.55 10.14 -11.43
C THR A 191 -4.90 9.41 -11.32
N ARG A 192 -5.17 8.43 -12.18
CA ARG A 192 -6.39 7.60 -12.10
C ARG A 192 -6.38 6.63 -10.91
N SER A 193 -5.21 6.22 -10.43
CA SER A 193 -5.12 5.30 -9.29
C SER A 193 -5.54 5.93 -7.96
N VAL A 194 -5.36 7.23 -7.79
CA VAL A 194 -5.82 7.95 -6.60
C VAL A 194 -7.35 7.89 -6.48
N ASP A 195 -8.07 8.09 -7.57
CA ASP A 195 -9.53 8.09 -7.56
C ASP A 195 -10.10 6.71 -7.17
N ILE A 196 -9.44 5.64 -7.63
CA ILE A 196 -9.79 4.26 -7.28
C ILE A 196 -9.50 3.99 -5.80
N MET A 197 -8.32 4.37 -5.32
CA MET A 197 -7.95 4.23 -3.91
C MET A 197 -8.92 4.99 -3.00
N ILE A 198 -9.30 6.22 -3.35
CA ILE A 198 -10.30 7.01 -2.62
C ILE A 198 -11.66 6.32 -2.62
N SER A 199 -12.09 5.78 -3.77
CA SER A 199 -13.38 5.09 -3.87
C SER A 199 -13.45 3.91 -2.89
N ARG A 200 -12.39 3.09 -2.82
CA ARG A 200 -12.29 1.97 -1.89
C ARG A 200 -12.23 2.39 -0.44
N LEU A 201 -11.37 3.38 -0.17
CA LEU A 201 -11.24 3.90 1.18
C LEU A 201 -12.58 4.41 1.69
N ARG A 202 -13.35 5.15 0.88
CA ARG A 202 -14.71 5.56 1.23
C ARG A 202 -15.63 4.38 1.50
N GLN A 203 -15.57 3.34 0.67
CA GLN A 203 -16.39 2.15 0.86
C GLN A 203 -16.09 1.47 2.20
N LYS A 204 -14.81 1.30 2.54
CA LYS A 204 -14.39 0.68 3.81
C LYS A 204 -14.73 1.55 5.03
N LEU A 205 -14.61 2.87 4.91
CA LEU A 205 -14.98 3.81 5.97
C LEU A 205 -16.50 4.02 6.11
N GLY A 206 -17.33 3.43 5.25
CA GLY A 206 -18.76 3.71 5.21
C GLY A 206 -19.10 5.14 4.76
N ASP A 207 -18.18 5.83 4.08
CA ASP A 207 -18.28 7.23 3.67
C ASP A 207 -19.00 7.39 2.31
N SER A 208 -20.15 6.72 2.17
CA SER A 208 -20.95 6.71 0.94
C SER A 208 -22.04 7.79 0.91
N LEU A 209 -22.22 8.51 2.01
CA LEU A 209 -23.29 9.50 2.18
C LEU A 209 -22.98 10.82 1.46
N LYS A 210 -24.02 11.58 1.16
CA LYS A 210 -23.92 12.96 0.66
C LYS A 210 -24.60 13.89 1.66
N PRO A 211 -23.90 14.82 2.26
CA PRO A 211 -22.46 15.11 2.12
C PRO A 211 -21.56 14.01 2.75
N PRO A 212 -20.32 13.84 2.24
CA PRO A 212 -19.37 12.87 2.81
C PRO A 212 -18.98 13.25 4.24
N ARG A 213 -18.79 12.24 5.10
CA ARG A 213 -18.36 12.42 6.50
C ARG A 213 -16.87 12.72 6.62
N PHE A 214 -16.04 12.03 5.83
CA PHE A 214 -14.60 12.03 5.99
C PHE A 214 -13.86 12.61 4.79
N ILE A 215 -14.17 12.16 3.57
CA ILE A 215 -13.38 12.49 2.38
C ILE A 215 -14.27 13.18 1.34
N GLN A 216 -14.03 14.47 1.12
CA GLN A 216 -14.74 15.26 0.11
C GLN A 216 -13.94 15.32 -1.19
N THR A 217 -14.61 15.17 -2.33
CA THR A 217 -14.03 15.46 -3.64
C THR A 217 -14.05 16.97 -3.89
N VAL A 218 -12.90 17.52 -4.23
CA VAL A 218 -12.76 18.92 -4.66
C VAL A 218 -12.53 18.94 -6.16
N TRP A 219 -13.59 19.23 -6.90
CA TRP A 219 -13.59 19.21 -8.36
C TRP A 219 -12.45 20.05 -8.94
N GLY A 220 -11.76 19.51 -9.93
CA GLY A 220 -10.63 20.16 -10.60
C GLY A 220 -9.32 20.23 -9.75
N THR A 221 -9.35 19.82 -8.46
CA THR A 221 -8.18 19.89 -7.58
C THR A 221 -7.77 18.51 -7.08
N GLY A 222 -8.62 17.82 -6.33
CA GLY A 222 -8.29 16.56 -5.67
C GLY A 222 -9.27 16.24 -4.56
N TYR A 223 -8.76 16.05 -3.33
CA TYR A 223 -9.54 15.61 -2.19
C TYR A 223 -9.25 16.43 -0.93
N ALA A 224 -10.17 16.41 0.01
CA ALA A 224 -9.99 17.02 1.33
C ALA A 224 -10.58 16.12 2.40
N PHE A 225 -9.88 15.98 3.53
CA PHE A 225 -10.42 15.36 4.73
C PHE A 225 -11.25 16.40 5.50
N VAL A 226 -12.53 16.13 5.72
CA VAL A 226 -13.50 17.13 6.19
C VAL A 226 -14.05 16.87 7.59
N ALA A 227 -13.72 15.71 8.21
CA ALA A 227 -14.10 15.48 9.59
C ALA A 227 -13.44 16.49 10.53
N ARG A 228 -14.19 16.96 11.51
CA ARG A 228 -13.74 17.96 12.48
C ARG A 228 -12.94 17.27 13.59
N ARG A 229 -11.94 17.97 14.15
CA ARG A 229 -11.35 17.54 15.41
C ARG A 229 -12.37 17.72 16.52
N PRO A 230 -12.44 16.78 17.50
CA PRO A 230 -13.22 17.02 18.69
C PRO A 230 -12.80 18.38 19.28
N GLN A 231 -13.77 19.18 19.69
CA GLN A 231 -13.45 20.39 20.46
C GLN A 231 -13.01 19.91 21.84
N ASP A 232 -11.82 20.35 22.27
CA ASP A 232 -11.42 20.20 23.66
C ASP A 232 -12.42 21.01 24.51
N ASP A 233 -13.23 20.31 25.32
CA ASP A 233 -14.05 20.92 26.36
C ASP A 233 -13.20 21.38 27.53
#